data_37bd6fd7a6149813d4c9e1ed07e4e944
#
_entry.id   37bd6fd7a6149813d4c9e1ed07e4e944
#
_cell.length_a   1.000
_cell.length_b   1.000
_cell.length_c   1.000
_cell.angle_alpha   90.00
_cell.angle_beta   90.00
_cell.angle_gamma   90.00
#
_symmetry.space_group_name_H-M   'P 1'
#
loop_
_entity.id
_entity.type
_entity.pdbx_description
1 polymer ?
#
loop_
_entity_poly.entity_id
_entity_poly.type
_entity_poly.pdbx_seq_one_letter_code
_entity_poly.pdbx_strand_id
1 'polypeptide(L)'
;MQKSVQARKNRIISSMSGQFQSGLPIFKMNGSIINKDLRKVKMNTFSITYYGKIRKTIDCENLANTMRIIFGMCDRQVTHWANGITGKNTGKVKCFKNNKFFRDAVQNEKLEYISFFSLPEDYRIASFDYAIYISVNYKRNYITAVFEEELIEKLNIETLRKLLGSYMELPYKEETYTMDKEETPLLYAAKMNPISSFKTLEIISNTTVIE
;
A
#
# COMPACT_ATOMS: atom_id res chain seq x y z
N MET A 1 36.52 -8.00 7.23
CA MET A 1 35.56 -7.88 6.10
C MET A 1 34.15 -7.49 6.48
N GLN A 2 33.64 -7.70 7.70
CA GLN A 2 32.28 -7.34 8.11
C GLN A 2 32.02 -5.82 8.26
N LYS A 3 33.00 -5.01 8.66
CA LYS A 3 32.85 -3.54 8.82
C LYS A 3 32.62 -2.76 7.52
N SER A 4 33.13 -3.23 6.39
CA SER A 4 32.95 -2.55 5.08
C SER A 4 31.55 -2.74 4.48
N VAL A 5 30.89 -3.84 4.80
CA VAL A 5 29.53 -4.14 4.34
C VAL A 5 28.51 -3.29 5.10
N GLN A 6 28.74 -3.07 6.40
CA GLN A 6 27.87 -2.24 7.24
C GLN A 6 27.93 -0.74 6.85
N ALA A 7 29.12 -0.24 6.52
CA ALA A 7 29.28 1.14 6.06
C ALA A 7 28.61 1.41 4.69
N ARG A 8 28.61 0.41 3.78
CA ARG A 8 27.86 0.51 2.51
C ARG A 8 26.36 0.48 2.71
N LYS A 9 25.85 -0.35 3.64
CA LYS A 9 24.41 -0.39 4.00
C LYS A 9 23.91 0.95 4.55
N ASN A 10 24.67 1.59 5.43
CA ASN A 10 24.29 2.88 6.01
C ASN A 10 24.32 4.03 4.99
N ARG A 11 25.14 3.98 3.96
CA ARG A 11 25.15 4.95 2.86
C ARG A 11 23.93 4.84 1.94
N ILE A 12 23.45 3.63 1.70
CA ILE A 12 22.23 3.42 0.89
C ILE A 12 20.99 3.92 1.66
N ILE A 13 20.93 3.68 2.97
CA ILE A 13 19.82 4.13 3.81
C ILE A 13 19.78 5.66 3.95
N SER A 14 20.93 6.33 4.05
CA SER A 14 21.02 7.79 4.16
C SER A 14 20.69 8.53 2.86
N SER A 15 20.87 7.90 1.68
CA SER A 15 20.49 8.49 0.39
C SER A 15 18.99 8.35 0.07
N MET A 16 18.26 7.52 0.82
CA MET A 16 16.81 7.32 0.65
C MET A 16 15.96 8.19 1.58
N SER A 17 16.56 8.99 2.47
CA SER A 17 15.85 9.88 3.41
C SER A 17 15.48 11.26 2.84
N GLY A 18 15.69 11.49 1.55
CA GLY A 18 15.48 12.78 0.88
C GLY A 18 14.20 12.83 0.05
N GLN A 19 13.26 13.62 0.52
CA GLN A 19 12.12 14.21 -0.19
C GLN A 19 10.87 13.35 -0.37
N PHE A 20 10.07 13.32 0.68
CA PHE A 20 8.63 13.15 0.58
C PHE A 20 7.99 14.49 0.19
N GLN A 21 7.84 14.75 -1.09
CA GLN A 21 6.90 15.77 -1.58
C GLN A 21 5.68 15.05 -2.14
N SER A 22 4.52 15.40 -1.62
CA SER A 22 3.19 14.95 -2.04
C SER A 22 2.86 13.46 -1.90
N GLY A 23 2.91 12.92 -0.67
CA GLY A 23 2.06 11.77 -0.27
C GLY A 23 2.46 10.38 -0.73
N LEU A 24 3.47 10.21 -1.59
CA LEU A 24 4.07 8.93 -1.96
C LEU A 24 5.58 9.10 -2.14
N PRO A 25 6.39 8.08 -1.83
CA PRO A 25 7.83 8.15 -2.06
C PRO A 25 8.12 8.29 -3.56
N ILE A 26 8.77 9.39 -3.96
CA ILE A 26 9.32 9.55 -5.30
C ILE A 26 10.62 8.74 -5.34
N PHE A 27 10.58 7.55 -5.94
CA PHE A 27 11.78 6.77 -6.20
C PHE A 27 12.51 7.34 -7.43
N LYS A 28 13.55 8.13 -7.24
CA LYS A 28 14.56 8.35 -8.27
C LYS A 28 15.47 7.12 -8.31
N MET A 29 15.29 6.27 -9.29
CA MET A 29 16.25 5.21 -9.61
C MET A 29 17.47 5.85 -10.28
N ASN A 30 18.51 6.17 -9.48
CA ASN A 30 19.84 6.38 -10.04
C ASN A 30 20.45 5.01 -10.33
N GLY A 31 20.73 4.76 -11.60
CA GLY A 31 21.33 3.50 -12.06
C GLY A 31 22.64 3.21 -11.35
N SER A 32 22.69 2.16 -10.57
CA SER A 32 23.92 1.51 -10.11
C SER A 32 23.75 0.00 -10.16
N ILE A 33 24.53 -0.58 -11.00
CA ILE A 33 24.92 -1.98 -11.19
C ILE A 33 24.41 -2.89 -10.08
N ILE A 34 23.27 -3.54 -10.33
CA ILE A 34 22.79 -4.68 -9.55
C ILE A 34 23.34 -5.92 -10.22
N ASN A 35 24.08 -6.73 -9.44
CA ASN A 35 24.62 -8.01 -9.84
C ASN A 35 23.54 -8.87 -10.52
N LYS A 36 23.79 -9.28 -11.75
CA LYS A 36 22.85 -9.91 -12.68
C LYS A 36 22.46 -11.37 -12.37
N ASP A 37 22.87 -11.94 -11.24
CA ASP A 37 22.78 -13.40 -11.03
C ASP A 37 21.77 -13.90 -9.98
N LEU A 38 20.94 -13.05 -9.42
CA LEU A 38 19.72 -13.51 -8.76
C LEU A 38 18.58 -13.35 -9.75
N ARG A 39 18.14 -14.44 -10.36
CA ARG A 39 16.86 -14.49 -11.10
C ARG A 39 15.79 -14.00 -10.13
N LYS A 40 15.41 -12.73 -10.25
CA LYS A 40 14.30 -12.18 -9.51
C LYS A 40 13.07 -13.01 -9.84
N VAL A 41 12.56 -13.71 -8.85
CA VAL A 41 11.26 -14.36 -8.97
C VAL A 41 10.27 -13.22 -9.20
N LYS A 42 9.65 -13.22 -10.38
CA LYS A 42 8.60 -12.26 -10.71
C LYS A 42 7.46 -12.50 -9.74
N MET A 43 7.14 -11.51 -8.91
CA MET A 43 6.08 -11.60 -7.92
C MET A 43 4.88 -10.78 -8.41
N ASN A 44 3.92 -11.45 -9.03
CA ASN A 44 2.69 -10.80 -9.43
C ASN A 44 1.84 -10.46 -8.21
N THR A 45 1.08 -9.40 -8.35
CA THR A 45 0.08 -8.98 -7.38
C THR A 45 -1.29 -8.91 -8.04
N PHE A 46 -2.32 -9.16 -7.25
CA PHE A 46 -3.70 -8.86 -7.56
C PHE A 46 -4.13 -7.63 -6.78
N SER A 47 -4.76 -6.69 -7.45
CA SER A 47 -5.17 -5.43 -6.87
C SER A 47 -6.62 -5.11 -7.16
N ILE A 48 -7.32 -4.56 -6.17
CA ILE A 48 -8.63 -3.94 -6.35
C ILE A 48 -8.58 -2.52 -5.82
N THR A 49 -9.04 -1.57 -6.63
CA THR A 49 -9.01 -0.14 -6.29
C THR A 49 -10.36 0.49 -6.53
N TYR A 50 -10.88 1.16 -5.51
CA TYR A 50 -12.07 2.01 -5.59
C TYR A 50 -11.66 3.46 -5.68
N TYR A 51 -12.21 4.17 -6.64
CA TYR A 51 -12.07 5.62 -6.80
C TYR A 51 -13.39 6.30 -6.44
N GLY A 52 -13.31 7.35 -5.65
CA GLY A 52 -14.48 8.10 -5.23
C GLY A 52 -14.30 8.78 -3.88
N LYS A 53 -15.32 9.46 -3.42
CA LYS A 53 -15.27 10.18 -2.15
C LYS A 53 -15.24 9.22 -0.97
N ILE A 54 -14.23 9.36 -0.13
CA ILE A 54 -14.06 8.56 1.08
C ILE A 54 -14.82 9.24 2.23
N ARG A 55 -15.45 8.44 3.10
CA ARG A 55 -16.08 8.94 4.32
C ARG A 55 -15.06 9.62 5.21
N LYS A 56 -15.35 10.86 5.62
CA LYS A 56 -14.43 11.65 6.45
C LYS A 56 -14.34 11.14 7.89
N THR A 57 -15.44 10.63 8.41
CA THR A 57 -15.49 10.08 9.77
C THR A 57 -15.43 8.56 9.71
N ILE A 58 -14.27 8.03 10.03
CA ILE A 58 -14.06 6.60 10.14
C ILE A 58 -13.86 6.27 11.62
N ASP A 59 -14.66 5.35 12.12
CA ASP A 59 -14.43 4.79 13.45
C ASP A 59 -13.15 3.95 13.43
N CYS A 60 -12.22 4.30 14.32
CA CYS A 60 -10.90 3.66 14.41
C CYS A 60 -10.97 2.18 14.74
N GLU A 61 -11.92 1.79 15.61
CA GLU A 61 -12.11 0.38 15.99
C GLU A 61 -12.66 -0.42 14.82
N ASN A 62 -13.65 0.13 14.14
CA ASN A 62 -14.21 -0.48 12.95
C ASN A 62 -13.15 -0.62 11.84
N LEU A 63 -12.34 0.42 11.61
CA LEU A 63 -11.24 0.34 10.64
C LEU A 63 -10.24 -0.75 10.99
N ALA A 64 -9.80 -0.81 12.26
CA ALA A 64 -8.87 -1.82 12.72
C ALA A 64 -9.44 -3.25 12.57
N ASN A 65 -10.71 -3.45 12.92
CA ASN A 65 -11.39 -4.73 12.79
C ASN A 65 -11.58 -5.15 11.34
N THR A 66 -11.97 -4.22 10.47
CA THR A 66 -12.08 -4.46 9.03
C THR A 66 -10.75 -4.92 8.45
N MET A 67 -9.65 -4.25 8.80
CA MET A 67 -8.33 -4.68 8.33
C MET A 67 -7.98 -6.07 8.84
N ARG A 68 -8.25 -6.41 10.11
CA ARG A 68 -8.04 -7.75 10.64
C ARG A 68 -8.85 -8.81 9.89
N ILE A 69 -10.10 -8.52 9.55
CA ILE A 69 -10.96 -9.43 8.79
C ILE A 69 -10.37 -9.66 7.39
N ILE A 70 -10.01 -8.60 6.67
CA ILE A 70 -9.48 -8.71 5.30
C ILE A 70 -8.16 -9.51 5.28
N PHE A 71 -7.24 -9.19 6.17
CA PHE A 71 -5.96 -9.92 6.26
C PHE A 71 -6.18 -11.37 6.70
N GLY A 72 -7.12 -11.59 7.64
CA GLY A 72 -7.48 -12.93 8.14
C GLY A 72 -8.08 -13.85 7.07
N MET A 73 -8.75 -13.32 6.03
CA MET A 73 -9.21 -14.12 4.89
C MET A 73 -8.06 -14.86 4.19
N CYS A 74 -6.85 -14.31 4.25
CA CYS A 74 -5.65 -14.88 3.64
C CYS A 74 -4.70 -15.52 4.68
N ASP A 75 -5.18 -15.86 5.88
CA ASP A 75 -4.36 -16.38 6.98
C ASP A 75 -3.15 -15.47 7.30
N ARG A 76 -3.33 -14.16 7.15
CA ARG A 76 -2.32 -13.15 7.46
C ARG A 76 -2.80 -12.24 8.57
N GLN A 77 -1.86 -11.51 9.16
CA GLN A 77 -2.16 -10.50 10.18
C GLN A 77 -1.72 -9.12 9.69
N VAL A 78 -2.41 -8.08 10.18
CA VAL A 78 -1.92 -6.72 10.08
C VAL A 78 -0.73 -6.57 11.02
N THR A 79 0.47 -6.54 10.49
CA THR A 79 1.70 -6.42 11.28
C THR A 79 2.14 -4.97 11.46
N HIS A 80 1.91 -4.14 10.43
CA HIS A 80 2.38 -2.76 10.38
C HIS A 80 1.36 -1.82 9.76
N TRP A 81 1.57 -0.53 10.02
CA TRP A 81 0.80 0.55 9.42
C TRP A 81 1.66 1.79 9.20
N ALA A 82 1.21 2.67 8.34
CA ALA A 82 1.81 3.98 8.09
C ALA A 82 0.72 5.02 7.82
N ASN A 83 1.04 6.29 8.01
CA ASN A 83 0.12 7.38 7.69
C ASN A 83 0.86 8.59 7.14
N GLY A 84 0.17 9.40 6.35
CA GLY A 84 0.57 10.74 5.93
C GLY A 84 -0.33 11.80 6.53
N ILE A 85 0.26 12.86 7.06
CA ILE A 85 -0.45 14.03 7.61
C ILE A 85 0.12 15.27 6.96
N THR A 86 -0.75 16.15 6.43
CA THR A 86 -0.33 17.40 5.80
C THR A 86 0.56 18.23 6.72
N GLY A 87 1.69 18.67 6.20
CA GLY A 87 2.64 19.52 6.92
C GLY A 87 3.52 18.81 7.95
N LYS A 88 3.48 17.46 8.00
CA LYS A 88 4.35 16.66 8.86
C LYS A 88 5.19 15.69 8.02
N ASN A 89 6.43 15.47 8.44
CA ASN A 89 7.24 14.40 7.87
C ASN A 89 6.72 13.06 8.40
N THR A 90 5.90 12.41 7.60
CA THR A 90 5.17 11.17 7.91
C THR A 90 5.55 10.07 6.92
N GLY A 91 4.98 8.88 7.05
CA GLY A 91 5.29 7.74 6.17
C GLY A 91 6.20 6.72 6.84
N LYS A 92 6.56 6.91 8.12
CA LYS A 92 7.25 5.87 8.88
C LYS A 92 6.31 4.68 9.09
N VAL A 93 6.79 3.51 8.75
CA VAL A 93 6.12 2.25 9.03
C VAL A 93 6.30 1.90 10.51
N LYS A 94 5.22 1.53 11.17
CA LYS A 94 5.13 1.27 12.62
C LYS A 94 4.43 -0.06 12.84
N CYS A 95 4.83 -0.79 13.89
CA CYS A 95 4.08 -1.98 14.29
C CYS A 95 2.61 -1.63 14.55
N PHE A 96 1.71 -2.48 14.07
CA PHE A 96 0.28 -2.27 14.25
C PHE A 96 -0.13 -2.61 15.68
N LYS A 97 -0.62 -1.58 16.38
CA LYS A 97 -1.25 -1.70 17.68
C LYS A 97 -2.44 -0.74 17.70
N ASN A 98 -3.63 -1.23 18.03
CA ASN A 98 -4.79 -0.37 18.23
C ASN A 98 -4.67 0.36 19.58
N ASN A 99 -3.82 1.36 19.62
CA ASN A 99 -3.53 2.17 20.78
C ASN A 99 -3.88 3.65 20.54
N LYS A 100 -3.69 4.48 21.56
CA LYS A 100 -3.97 5.93 21.47
C LYS A 100 -3.29 6.56 20.24
N PHE A 101 -2.03 6.20 19.97
CA PHE A 101 -1.28 6.80 18.87
C PHE A 101 -1.88 6.48 17.48
N PHE A 102 -2.40 5.28 17.29
CA PHE A 102 -3.14 4.90 16.07
C PHE A 102 -4.46 5.68 15.98
N ARG A 103 -5.24 5.71 17.07
CA ARG A 103 -6.51 6.45 17.12
C ARG A 103 -6.34 7.94 16.83
N ASP A 104 -5.36 8.58 17.48
CA ASP A 104 -5.03 10.01 17.25
C ASP A 104 -4.64 10.28 15.79
N ALA A 105 -3.97 9.33 15.13
CA ALA A 105 -3.61 9.46 13.72
C ALA A 105 -4.83 9.35 12.80
N VAL A 106 -5.72 8.38 13.05
CA VAL A 106 -6.95 8.18 12.24
C VAL A 106 -7.93 9.35 12.39
N GLN A 107 -8.03 9.92 13.60
CA GLN A 107 -8.92 11.04 13.90
C GLN A 107 -8.34 12.41 13.50
N ASN A 108 -7.13 12.44 12.95
CA ASN A 108 -6.49 13.70 12.57
C ASN A 108 -7.14 14.27 11.31
N GLU A 109 -7.72 15.47 11.40
CA GLU A 109 -8.38 16.16 10.28
C GLU A 109 -7.46 16.41 9.06
N LYS A 110 -6.13 16.42 9.28
CA LYS A 110 -5.11 16.60 8.24
C LYS A 110 -4.57 15.26 7.71
N LEU A 111 -5.25 14.15 8.00
CA LEU A 111 -4.87 12.83 7.50
C LEU A 111 -5.00 12.81 5.97
N GLU A 112 -3.90 12.54 5.28
CA GLU A 112 -3.87 12.38 3.82
C GLU A 112 -4.08 10.94 3.39
N TYR A 113 -3.47 10.00 4.12
CA TYR A 113 -3.64 8.57 3.89
C TYR A 113 -3.32 7.76 5.14
N ILE A 114 -3.85 6.55 5.18
CA ILE A 114 -3.46 5.51 6.11
C ILE A 114 -3.30 4.19 5.36
N SER A 115 -2.24 3.46 5.67
CA SER A 115 -1.89 2.21 5.01
C SER A 115 -1.59 1.12 6.02
N PHE A 116 -1.95 -0.12 5.66
CA PHE A 116 -1.77 -1.31 6.47
C PHE A 116 -1.00 -2.36 5.69
N PHE A 117 -0.16 -3.12 6.38
CA PHE A 117 0.74 -4.08 5.79
C PHE A 117 0.73 -5.40 6.54
N SER A 118 0.87 -6.50 5.80
CA SER A 118 1.41 -7.76 6.30
C SER A 118 2.85 -7.87 5.85
N LEU A 119 3.78 -7.63 6.77
CA LEU A 119 5.23 -7.70 6.52
C LEU A 119 5.82 -8.89 7.24
N PRO A 120 6.81 -9.58 6.66
CA PRO A 120 7.60 -10.58 7.38
C PRO A 120 8.48 -9.90 8.45
N GLU A 121 8.99 -10.66 9.41
CA GLU A 121 9.80 -10.12 10.50
C GLU A 121 11.11 -9.48 10.01
N ASP A 122 11.69 -10.03 8.94
CA ASP A 122 12.96 -9.60 8.34
C ASP A 122 12.80 -8.63 7.17
N TYR A 123 11.62 -7.99 7.02
CA TYR A 123 11.38 -7.05 5.93
C TYR A 123 12.45 -5.94 5.89
N ARG A 124 12.77 -5.51 4.70
CA ARG A 124 13.75 -4.44 4.46
C ARG A 124 13.10 -3.16 3.97
N ILE A 125 12.14 -3.31 3.05
CA ILE A 125 11.43 -2.19 2.42
C ILE A 125 9.95 -2.54 2.36
N ALA A 126 9.15 -1.92 3.23
CA ALA A 126 7.74 -2.23 3.39
C ALA A 126 6.91 -2.10 2.10
N SER A 127 7.31 -1.21 1.17
CA SER A 127 6.63 -1.03 -0.12
C SER A 127 6.90 -2.15 -1.13
N PHE A 128 7.79 -3.10 -0.82
CA PHE A 128 8.12 -4.25 -1.66
C PHE A 128 7.99 -5.58 -0.95
N ASP A 129 8.14 -5.61 0.37
CA ASP A 129 8.19 -6.86 1.14
C ASP A 129 6.82 -7.27 1.73
N TYR A 130 5.75 -6.56 1.40
CA TYR A 130 4.40 -6.89 1.89
C TYR A 130 3.83 -8.12 1.18
N ALA A 131 3.10 -8.96 1.92
CA ALA A 131 2.21 -9.96 1.34
C ALA A 131 0.82 -9.37 1.04
N ILE A 132 0.34 -8.48 1.92
CA ILE A 132 -0.89 -7.71 1.73
C ILE A 132 -0.59 -6.25 2.04
N TYR A 133 -1.10 -5.37 1.19
CA TYR A 133 -1.08 -3.93 1.39
C TYR A 133 -2.47 -3.35 1.16
N ILE A 134 -2.96 -2.53 2.09
CA ILE A 134 -4.22 -1.79 1.92
C ILE A 134 -3.97 -0.32 2.24
N SER A 135 -4.45 0.59 1.39
CA SER A 135 -4.36 2.03 1.60
C SER A 135 -5.70 2.70 1.42
N VAL A 136 -6.06 3.54 2.39
CA VAL A 136 -7.16 4.51 2.31
C VAL A 136 -6.52 5.88 2.11
N ASN A 137 -6.71 6.48 0.93
CA ASN A 137 -6.06 7.73 0.55
C ASN A 137 -7.10 8.86 0.38
N TYR A 138 -7.23 9.68 1.40
CA TYR A 138 -8.17 10.80 1.45
C TYR A 138 -7.79 11.93 0.49
N LYS A 139 -6.49 12.17 0.30
CA LYS A 139 -5.98 13.24 -0.55
C LYS A 139 -6.26 12.99 -2.03
N ARG A 140 -6.26 11.72 -2.45
CA ARG A 140 -6.43 11.32 -3.84
C ARG A 140 -7.74 10.58 -4.09
N ASN A 141 -8.58 10.44 -3.06
CA ASN A 141 -9.89 9.83 -3.13
C ASN A 141 -9.89 8.42 -3.75
N TYR A 142 -9.07 7.52 -3.20
CA TYR A 142 -9.10 6.10 -3.55
C TYR A 142 -8.85 5.20 -2.34
N ILE A 143 -9.35 3.98 -2.42
CA ILE A 143 -9.00 2.87 -1.53
C ILE A 143 -8.45 1.77 -2.42
N THR A 144 -7.26 1.26 -2.10
CA THR A 144 -6.67 0.13 -2.82
C THR A 144 -6.27 -0.98 -1.87
N ALA A 145 -6.49 -2.22 -2.31
CA ALA A 145 -5.98 -3.41 -1.66
C ALA A 145 -5.15 -4.19 -2.68
N VAL A 146 -3.95 -4.58 -2.28
CA VAL A 146 -2.96 -5.30 -3.10
C VAL A 146 -2.58 -6.57 -2.35
N PHE A 147 -2.63 -7.70 -3.03
CA PHE A 147 -2.33 -9.02 -2.50
C PHE A 147 -1.27 -9.69 -3.37
N GLU A 148 -0.36 -10.46 -2.79
CA GLU A 148 0.43 -11.42 -3.57
C GLU A 148 -0.49 -12.41 -4.26
N GLU A 149 -0.16 -12.78 -5.50
CA GLU A 149 -1.02 -13.61 -6.37
C GLU A 149 -1.41 -14.94 -5.71
N GLU A 150 -0.51 -15.54 -4.94
CA GLU A 150 -0.76 -16.81 -4.23
C GLU A 150 -1.86 -16.73 -3.16
N LEU A 151 -2.24 -15.52 -2.73
CA LEU A 151 -3.27 -15.31 -1.73
C LEU A 151 -4.69 -15.22 -2.32
N ILE A 152 -4.82 -15.11 -3.63
CA ILE A 152 -6.10 -14.85 -4.31
C ILE A 152 -7.08 -16.00 -4.08
N GLU A 153 -6.62 -17.24 -4.09
CA GLU A 153 -7.47 -18.42 -3.89
C GLU A 153 -8.19 -18.43 -2.53
N LYS A 154 -7.60 -17.74 -1.54
CA LYS A 154 -8.18 -17.61 -0.19
C LYS A 154 -9.11 -16.42 -0.07
N LEU A 155 -9.07 -15.50 -1.03
CA LEU A 155 -9.72 -14.20 -0.93
C LEU A 155 -11.19 -14.30 -1.35
N ASN A 156 -12.11 -13.98 -0.45
CA ASN A 156 -13.50 -13.75 -0.81
C ASN A 156 -13.67 -12.34 -1.37
N ILE A 157 -13.68 -12.23 -2.69
CA ILE A 157 -13.74 -10.95 -3.42
C ILE A 157 -15.01 -10.15 -3.09
N GLU A 158 -16.17 -10.81 -2.95
CA GLU A 158 -17.41 -10.11 -2.62
C GLU A 158 -17.38 -9.53 -1.21
N THR A 159 -16.86 -10.28 -0.24
CA THR A 159 -16.67 -9.78 1.12
C THR A 159 -15.67 -8.62 1.12
N LEU A 160 -14.57 -8.73 0.38
CA LEU A 160 -13.60 -7.65 0.24
C LEU A 160 -14.25 -6.38 -0.33
N ARG A 161 -15.03 -6.50 -1.40
CA ARG A 161 -15.78 -5.40 -2.01
C ARG A 161 -16.69 -4.72 -1.01
N LYS A 162 -17.48 -5.49 -0.28
CA LYS A 162 -18.40 -4.98 0.74
C LYS A 162 -17.67 -4.23 1.85
N LEU A 163 -16.57 -4.79 2.34
CA LEU A 163 -15.78 -4.20 3.42
C LEU A 163 -15.11 -2.90 2.98
N LEU A 164 -14.42 -2.88 1.83
CA LEU A 164 -13.75 -1.68 1.32
C LEU A 164 -14.77 -0.62 0.88
N GLY A 165 -15.85 -1.02 0.21
CA GLY A 165 -16.91 -0.13 -0.24
C GLY A 165 -17.61 0.59 0.90
N SER A 166 -17.67 0.00 2.11
CA SER A 166 -18.29 0.63 3.28
C SER A 166 -17.61 1.94 3.71
N TYR A 167 -16.34 2.15 3.31
CA TYR A 167 -15.60 3.38 3.56
C TYR A 167 -15.77 4.45 2.46
N MET A 168 -16.42 4.09 1.36
CA MET A 168 -16.75 5.04 0.30
C MET A 168 -18.09 5.70 0.57
N GLU A 169 -18.15 7.01 0.34
CA GLU A 169 -19.40 7.77 0.35
C GLU A 169 -20.04 7.75 -1.04
N LEU A 170 -19.24 8.00 -2.06
CA LEU A 170 -19.63 8.03 -3.46
C LEU A 170 -18.53 7.37 -4.30
N PRO A 171 -18.57 6.03 -4.47
CA PRO A 171 -17.69 5.37 -5.41
C PRO A 171 -18.15 5.64 -6.84
N TYR A 172 -17.23 6.01 -7.75
CA TYR A 172 -17.56 6.18 -9.16
C TYR A 172 -16.91 5.14 -10.07
N LYS A 173 -15.89 4.45 -9.57
CA LYS A 173 -15.14 3.47 -10.35
C LYS A 173 -14.53 2.40 -9.46
N GLU A 174 -14.62 1.14 -9.92
CA GLU A 174 -13.83 0.02 -9.42
C GLU A 174 -12.87 -0.45 -10.52
N GLU A 175 -11.64 -0.68 -10.17
CA GLU A 175 -10.61 -1.24 -11.07
C GLU A 175 -9.96 -2.46 -10.41
N THR A 176 -9.93 -3.58 -11.12
CA THR A 176 -9.22 -4.79 -10.71
C THR A 176 -8.12 -5.09 -11.72
N TYR A 177 -6.90 -5.31 -11.25
CA TYR A 177 -5.75 -5.51 -12.12
C TYR A 177 -4.67 -6.38 -11.47
N THR A 178 -3.83 -6.98 -12.31
CA THR A 178 -2.58 -7.63 -11.89
C THR A 178 -1.39 -6.82 -12.36
N MET A 179 -0.29 -6.91 -11.63
CA MET A 179 0.95 -6.21 -11.92
C MET A 179 2.11 -6.85 -11.16
N ASP A 180 3.31 -6.79 -11.72
CA ASP A 180 4.52 -7.11 -10.96
C ASP A 180 4.66 -6.15 -9.77
N LYS A 181 4.89 -6.71 -8.59
CA LYS A 181 5.02 -5.99 -7.33
C LYS A 181 6.08 -4.87 -7.39
N GLU A 182 7.15 -5.10 -8.17
CA GLU A 182 8.22 -4.11 -8.34
C GLU A 182 7.84 -2.92 -9.20
N GLU A 183 6.84 -3.05 -10.07
CA GLU A 183 6.29 -1.91 -10.82
C GLU A 183 5.41 -1.00 -9.96
N THR A 184 5.28 -1.33 -8.66
CA THR A 184 4.60 -0.51 -7.67
C THR A 184 3.11 -0.27 -7.97
N PRO A 185 2.22 -1.27 -7.71
CA PRO A 185 0.77 -1.15 -7.89
C PRO A 185 0.15 0.11 -7.27
N LEU A 186 0.76 0.62 -6.20
CA LEU A 186 0.34 1.85 -5.56
C LEU A 186 0.50 3.09 -6.41
N LEU A 187 1.56 3.19 -7.22
CA LEU A 187 1.77 4.31 -8.13
C LEU A 187 0.71 4.30 -9.24
N TYR A 188 0.32 3.09 -9.68
CA TYR A 188 -0.78 2.94 -10.62
C TYR A 188 -2.12 3.35 -9.99
N ALA A 189 -2.47 2.83 -8.80
CA ALA A 189 -3.68 3.20 -8.08
C ALA A 189 -3.78 4.71 -7.84
N ALA A 190 -2.67 5.36 -7.52
CA ALA A 190 -2.60 6.80 -7.29
C ALA A 190 -2.67 7.65 -8.58
N LYS A 191 -2.68 7.01 -9.77
CA LYS A 191 -2.65 7.69 -11.09
C LYS A 191 -1.52 8.72 -11.20
N MET A 192 -0.35 8.38 -10.67
CA MET A 192 0.81 9.29 -10.69
C MET A 192 1.64 9.18 -11.95
N ASN A 193 1.62 8.03 -12.59
CA ASN A 193 2.38 7.76 -13.81
C ASN A 193 1.46 7.45 -14.97
N PRO A 194 1.87 7.72 -16.21
CA PRO A 194 1.15 7.27 -17.40
C PRO A 194 1.02 5.73 -17.40
N ILE A 195 -0.07 5.20 -17.95
CA ILE A 195 -0.29 3.75 -18.04
C ILE A 195 0.88 3.05 -18.77
N SER A 196 1.45 3.69 -19.79
CA SER A 196 2.60 3.18 -20.56
C SER A 196 3.87 2.99 -19.74
N SER A 197 3.93 3.51 -18.51
CA SER A 197 5.05 3.30 -17.60
C SER A 197 5.05 1.91 -16.94
N PHE A 198 3.92 1.22 -17.00
CA PHE A 198 3.72 -0.08 -16.36
C PHE A 198 3.69 -1.18 -17.41
N LYS A 199 4.75 -1.99 -17.47
CA LYS A 199 4.95 -3.02 -18.50
C LYS A 199 4.21 -4.31 -18.23
N THR A 200 3.95 -4.59 -16.96
CA THR A 200 3.31 -5.85 -16.51
C THR A 200 1.87 -5.66 -16.07
N LEU A 201 1.34 -4.43 -16.22
CA LEU A 201 -0.04 -4.11 -15.88
C LEU A 201 -1.01 -4.85 -16.80
N GLU A 202 -1.89 -5.63 -16.19
CA GLU A 202 -3.03 -6.26 -16.86
C GLU A 202 -4.32 -5.88 -16.14
N ILE A 203 -5.20 -5.16 -16.82
CA ILE A 203 -6.50 -4.72 -16.28
C ILE A 203 -7.49 -5.85 -16.49
N ILE A 204 -7.95 -6.46 -15.38
CA ILE A 204 -8.93 -7.55 -15.38
C ILE A 204 -10.35 -7.00 -15.53
N SER A 205 -10.67 -5.95 -14.76
CA SER A 205 -11.96 -5.28 -14.84
C SER A 205 -11.84 -3.79 -14.56
N ASN A 206 -12.75 -3.04 -15.18
CA ASN A 206 -12.83 -1.60 -15.02
C ASN A 206 -14.31 -1.20 -15.13
N THR A 207 -14.97 -1.12 -13.97
CA THR A 207 -16.40 -0.90 -13.90
C THR A 207 -16.67 0.50 -13.35
N THR A 208 -17.43 1.29 -14.11
CA THR A 208 -18.01 2.53 -13.60
C THR A 208 -19.19 2.16 -12.71
N VAL A 209 -19.16 2.62 -11.47
CA VAL A 209 -20.29 2.47 -10.55
C VAL A 209 -21.30 3.55 -10.93
N ILE A 210 -22.40 3.14 -11.51
CA ILE A 210 -23.54 4.03 -11.81
C ILE A 210 -24.44 3.98 -10.58
N GLU A 211 -24.73 5.14 -10.00
CA GLU A 211 -25.73 5.29 -8.95
C GLU A 211 -27.14 4.96 -9.43
#